data_47083364af0f72b2c41425bb13a635bb
#
_entry.id   47083364af0f72b2c41425bb13a635bb
#
_cell.length_a   1.000
_cell.length_b   1.000
_cell.length_c   1.000
_cell.angle_alpha   90.00
_cell.angle_beta   90.00
_cell.angle_gamma   90.00
#
_symmetry.space_group_name_H-M   'P 1'
#
loop_
_entity.id
_entity.type
_entity.pdbx_description
1 polymer ?
#
loop_
_entity_poly.entity_id
_entity_poly.type
_entity_poly.pdbx_seq_one_letter_code
_entity_poly.pdbx_strand_id
1 'polypeptide(L)' 'MSKQVAIEQDGTVIETLPNAMFRVQLEKGHVLLCNISGKMRMHFIHILLGDRVKVEISPYDLTKGRISFRYK' A
#
# COMPACT_ATOMS: atom_id res chain seq x y z
N MET A 1 -13.85 -23.38 1.19
CA MET A 1 -12.63 -22.62 1.32
C MET A 1 -12.92 -21.13 1.19
N SER A 2 -12.52 -20.39 2.15
CA SER A 2 -12.79 -18.97 2.08
C SER A 2 -11.66 -18.26 1.36
N LYS A 3 -12.02 -17.38 0.48
CA LYS A 3 -11.08 -16.50 -0.14
C LYS A 3 -11.15 -15.17 0.54
N GLN A 4 -10.02 -14.68 0.94
CA GLN A 4 -9.97 -13.31 1.37
C GLN A 4 -10.02 -12.44 0.16
N VAL A 5 -11.04 -11.62 0.09
CA VAL A 5 -11.15 -10.66 -0.99
C VAL A 5 -10.54 -9.37 -0.48
N ALA A 6 -9.34 -9.08 -0.95
CA ALA A 6 -8.72 -7.82 -0.61
C ALA A 6 -9.32 -6.72 -1.48
N ILE A 7 -9.56 -5.58 -0.86
CA ILE A 7 -10.01 -4.41 -1.59
C ILE A 7 -8.78 -3.73 -2.15
N GLU A 8 -8.71 -3.59 -3.46
CA GLU A 8 -7.56 -2.95 -4.10
C GLU A 8 -7.95 -1.55 -4.54
N GLN A 9 -7.09 -0.60 -4.22
CA GLN A 9 -7.29 0.79 -4.64
C GLN A 9 -5.94 1.41 -4.94
N ASP A 10 -5.97 2.44 -5.76
CA ASP A 10 -4.78 3.21 -6.09
C ASP A 10 -4.65 4.38 -5.14
N GLY A 11 -3.42 4.74 -4.84
CA GLY A 11 -3.15 5.87 -3.98
C GLY A 11 -1.79 6.47 -4.27
N THR A 12 -1.47 7.51 -3.52
CA THR A 12 -0.20 8.22 -3.65
C THR A 12 0.52 8.16 -2.32
N VAL A 13 1.81 7.87 -2.37
CA VAL A 13 2.64 7.86 -1.15
C VAL A 13 2.85 9.29 -0.69
N ILE A 14 2.37 9.60 0.51
CA ILE A 14 2.47 10.95 1.05
C ILE A 14 3.49 11.05 2.18
N GLU A 15 3.97 9.92 2.69
CA GLU A 15 4.97 9.92 3.73
C GLU A 15 5.69 8.59 3.76
N THR A 16 7.00 8.62 3.98
CA THR A 16 7.79 7.41 4.17
C THR A 16 8.15 7.30 5.64
N LEU A 17 8.00 6.10 6.18
CA LEU A 17 8.21 5.84 7.59
C LEU A 17 9.28 4.76 7.76
N PRO A 18 9.85 4.62 8.96
CA PRO A 18 10.81 3.53 9.19
C PRO A 18 10.17 2.16 9.05
N ASN A 19 11.00 1.14 8.90
CA ASN A 19 10.58 -0.26 8.83
C ASN A 19 9.75 -0.57 7.58
N ALA A 20 10.08 0.10 6.47
CA ALA A 20 9.39 -0.12 5.20
C ALA A 20 7.89 0.13 5.30
N MET A 21 7.50 1.12 6.08
CA MET A 21 6.11 1.54 6.20
C MET A 21 5.90 2.83 5.45
N PHE A 22 4.68 3.02 4.98
CA PHE A 22 4.35 4.18 4.15
C PHE A 22 2.94 4.64 4.46
N ARG A 23 2.72 5.94 4.39
CA ARG A 23 1.36 6.47 4.40
C ARG A 23 0.95 6.73 2.97
N VAL A 24 -0.17 6.15 2.59
CA VAL A 24 -0.69 6.25 1.23
C VAL A 24 -2.06 6.90 1.30
N GLN A 25 -2.23 7.98 0.54
CA GLN A 25 -3.50 8.65 0.44
C GLN A 25 -4.26 8.12 -0.76
N LEU A 26 -5.45 7.60 -0.52
CA LEU A 26 -6.31 7.13 -1.58
C LEU A 26 -6.97 8.30 -2.30
N GLU A 27 -7.52 8.03 -3.46
CA GLU A 27 -8.11 9.10 -4.27
C GLU A 27 -9.25 9.81 -3.57
N LYS A 28 -9.91 9.11 -2.66
CA LYS A 28 -11.02 9.70 -1.90
C LYS A 28 -10.55 10.47 -0.68
N GLY A 29 -9.24 10.61 -0.50
CA GLY A 29 -8.69 11.33 0.61
C GLY A 29 -8.38 10.51 1.85
N HIS A 30 -8.76 9.25 1.84
CA HIS A 30 -8.48 8.34 2.95
C HIS A 30 -6.99 8.03 3.01
N VAL A 31 -6.42 8.03 4.20
CA VAL A 31 -4.99 7.75 4.39
C VAL A 31 -4.83 6.42 5.09
N LEU A 32 -4.01 5.56 4.51
CA LEU A 32 -3.73 4.24 5.06
C LEU A 32 -2.28 4.13 5.49
N LEU A 33 -2.07 3.34 6.54
CA LEU A 33 -0.72 2.94 6.92
C LEU A 33 -0.42 1.63 6.19
N CYS A 34 0.57 1.66 5.32
CA CYS A 34 0.85 0.53 4.44
C CYS A 34 2.25 -0.01 4.65
N ASN A 35 2.40 -1.31 4.45
CA ASN A 35 3.73 -1.91 4.34
C ASN A 35 3.91 -2.43 2.92
N ILE A 36 5.12 -2.89 2.62
CA ILE A 36 5.42 -3.43 1.30
C ILE A 36 5.12 -4.91 1.31
N SER A 37 4.51 -5.41 0.23
CA SER A 37 4.29 -6.85 0.10
C SER A 37 5.63 -7.58 0.02
N GLY A 38 5.63 -8.84 0.40
CA GLY A 38 6.84 -9.65 0.33
C GLY A 38 7.39 -9.75 -1.08
N LYS A 39 6.49 -9.80 -2.07
CA LYS A 39 6.89 -9.88 -3.46
C LYS A 39 7.68 -8.65 -3.90
N MET A 40 7.21 -7.47 -3.51
CA MET A 40 7.91 -6.23 -3.85
C MET A 40 9.24 -6.13 -3.12
N ARG A 41 9.28 -6.61 -1.88
CA ARG A 41 10.51 -6.60 -1.12
C ARG A 41 11.56 -7.50 -1.78
N MET A 42 11.15 -8.64 -2.30
CA MET A 42 12.05 -9.56 -2.97
C MET A 42 12.63 -8.97 -4.25
N HIS A 43 11.91 -8.08 -4.89
CA HIS A 43 12.37 -7.45 -6.12
C HIS A 43 13.09 -6.13 -5.89
N PHE A 44 13.32 -5.78 -4.62
CA PHE A 44 14.04 -4.55 -4.26
C PHE A 44 13.42 -3.30 -4.88
N ILE A 45 12.10 -3.26 -4.90
CA ILE A 45 11.41 -2.10 -5.45
C ILE A 45 11.42 -0.99 -4.41
N HIS A 46 11.94 0.16 -4.79
CA HIS A 46 11.98 1.32 -3.92
C HIS A 46 10.73 2.16 -4.10
N ILE A 47 10.10 2.47 -2.99
CA ILE A 47 8.92 3.33 -2.98
C ILE A 47 9.37 4.71 -2.54
N LEU A 48 9.01 5.70 -3.31
CA LEU A 48 9.40 7.09 -3.05
C LEU A 48 8.18 7.94 -2.76
N LEU A 49 8.44 9.04 -2.07
CA LEU A 49 7.40 10.04 -1.81
C LEU A 49 6.83 10.51 -3.14
N GLY A 50 5.51 10.55 -3.23
CA GLY A 50 4.82 10.96 -4.44
C GLY A 50 4.54 9.86 -5.44
N ASP A 51 5.03 8.65 -5.19
CA ASP A 51 4.77 7.54 -6.10
C ASP A 51 3.32 7.12 -6.06
N ARG A 52 2.82 6.72 -7.23
CA ARG A 52 1.51 6.10 -7.32
C ARG A 52 1.66 4.60 -7.11
N VAL A 53 0.82 4.07 -6.26
CA VAL A 53 0.89 2.65 -5.91
C VAL A 53 -0.50 2.05 -5.85
N LYS A 54 -0.55 0.73 -6.01
CA LYS A 54 -1.76 -0.02 -5.76
C LYS A 54 -1.64 -0.63 -4.38
N VAL A 55 -2.67 -0.47 -3.56
CA VAL A 55 -2.68 -1.01 -2.21
C VAL A 55 -3.82 -2.01 -2.06
N GLU A 56 -3.56 -3.01 -1.24
CA GLU A 56 -4.59 -3.97 -0.82
C GLU A 56 -4.98 -3.59 0.59
N ILE A 57 -6.25 -3.27 0.77
CA ILE A 57 -6.75 -2.82 2.05
C ILE A 57 -7.24 -4.04 2.83
N SER A 58 -6.82 -4.12 4.09
CA SER A 58 -7.27 -5.20 4.95
C SER A 58 -8.78 -5.10 5.18
N PRO A 59 -9.54 -6.17 4.96
CA PRO A 59 -10.97 -6.13 5.28
C PRO A 59 -11.24 -6.08 6.77
N TYR A 60 -10.22 -6.41 7.58
CA TYR A 60 -10.38 -6.42 9.03
C TYR A 60 -9.98 -5.09 9.67
N ASP A 61 -9.23 -4.27 8.94
CA ASP A 61 -8.79 -2.99 9.47
C ASP A 61 -8.59 -2.04 8.28
N LEU A 62 -9.58 -1.21 8.05
CA LEU A 62 -9.58 -0.34 6.88
C LEU A 62 -8.58 0.81 6.98
N THR A 63 -7.87 0.91 8.10
CA THR A 63 -6.81 1.91 8.24
C THR A 63 -5.45 1.39 7.83
N LYS A 64 -5.35 0.09 7.51
CA LYS A 64 -4.09 -0.55 7.17
C LYS A 64 -4.19 -1.22 5.83
N GLY A 65 -3.07 -1.27 5.14
CA GLY A 65 -3.01 -1.92 3.85
C GLY A 65 -1.61 -2.37 3.52
N ARG A 66 -1.48 -2.89 2.32
CA ARG A 66 -0.21 -3.39 1.82
C ARG A 66 -0.03 -2.92 0.39
N ILE A 67 1.14 -2.36 0.11
CA ILE A 67 1.45 -1.95 -1.25
C ILE A 67 1.79 -3.19 -2.05
N SER A 68 1.02 -3.45 -3.09
CA SER A 68 1.21 -4.64 -3.92
C SER A 68 1.80 -4.32 -5.27
N PHE A 69 1.78 -3.07 -5.69
CA PHE A 69 2.28 -2.69 -7.00
C PHE A 69 2.61 -1.22 -7.01
N ARG A 70 3.67 -0.86 -7.72
CA ARG A 70 4.10 0.51 -7.89
C ARG A 70 3.95 0.89 -9.36
N TYR A 71 3.16 1.92 -9.62
CA TYR A 71 3.04 2.45 -10.97
C TYR A 71 4.24 3.33 -11.27
N LYS A 72 4.63 3.33 -12.50
CA LYS A 72 5.72 4.20 -12.89
C LYS A 72 5.24 5.60 -13.18
#